data_32c3c2e0ac7d48526906013dd7f36a89
#
_entry.id   32c3c2e0ac7d48526906013dd7f36a89
#
_cell.length_a   1.000
_cell.length_b   1.000
_cell.length_c   1.000
_cell.angle_alpha   90.00
_cell.angle_beta   90.00
_cell.angle_gamma   90.00
#
_symmetry.space_group_name_H-M   'P 1'
#
loop_
_entity.id
_entity.type
_entity.pdbx_description
1 polymer ?
#
loop_
_entity_poly.entity_id
_entity_poly.type
_entity_poly.pdbx_seq_one_letter_code
_entity_poly.pdbx_strand_id
1 'polypeptide(L)'
;MHQSITIGVAVATMSIVSSAWAAGDAKRGQELYESRCIACHSVDQSRVGPAHQGVFGRRAGRVAGYDYSAALKASKVIWSEKTLDAWLSNPERLIPGQKMGYLVSDAADRADLIAYLRKVSPP
;
A
#
# COMPACT_ATOMS: atom_id res chain seq x y z
N MET A 1 -58.87 -36.87 15.74
CA MET A 1 -57.72 -36.89 14.81
C MET A 1 -57.09 -35.51 14.83
N HIS A 2 -55.99 -35.33 15.55
CA HIS A 2 -55.27 -34.06 15.59
C HIS A 2 -53.98 -34.23 14.80
N GLN A 3 -53.85 -33.54 13.67
CA GLN A 3 -52.63 -33.49 12.90
C GLN A 3 -51.79 -32.30 13.41
N SER A 4 -50.64 -32.61 13.98
CA SER A 4 -49.66 -31.61 14.38
C SER A 4 -48.79 -31.26 13.17
N ILE A 5 -48.85 -30.01 12.71
CA ILE A 5 -48.03 -29.47 11.65
C ILE A 5 -46.76 -28.93 12.30
N THR A 6 -45.62 -29.60 12.05
CA THR A 6 -44.29 -29.11 12.45
C THR A 6 -43.78 -28.17 11.36
N ILE A 7 -43.68 -26.89 11.67
CA ILE A 7 -43.07 -25.89 10.78
C ILE A 7 -41.54 -25.93 11.04
N GLY A 8 -40.81 -26.47 10.09
CA GLY A 8 -39.36 -26.45 10.11
C GLY A 8 -38.83 -25.06 9.71
N VAL A 9 -38.18 -24.39 10.64
CA VAL A 9 -37.46 -23.13 10.37
C VAL A 9 -36.11 -23.47 9.76
N ALA A 10 -35.96 -23.21 8.47
CA ALA A 10 -34.68 -23.31 7.80
C ALA A 10 -33.82 -22.06 8.14
N VAL A 11 -32.80 -22.24 8.94
CA VAL A 11 -31.79 -21.18 9.21
C VAL A 11 -30.80 -21.16 8.05
N ALA A 12 -30.92 -20.17 7.18
CA ALA A 12 -29.94 -19.93 6.14
C ALA A 12 -28.70 -19.29 6.78
N THR A 13 -27.62 -20.05 6.87
CA THR A 13 -26.29 -19.52 7.29
C THR A 13 -25.70 -18.72 6.13
N MET A 14 -25.70 -17.41 6.26
CA MET A 14 -25.07 -16.50 5.32
C MET A 14 -23.55 -16.52 5.57
N SER A 15 -22.80 -17.22 4.72
CA SER A 15 -21.35 -17.21 4.76
C SER A 15 -20.83 -15.85 4.30
N ILE A 16 -20.31 -15.07 5.23
CA ILE A 16 -19.62 -13.81 4.91
C ILE A 16 -18.26 -14.20 4.34
N VAL A 17 -18.10 -14.10 3.03
CA VAL A 17 -16.80 -14.19 2.37
C VAL A 17 -16.06 -12.90 2.66
N SER A 18 -15.25 -12.90 3.71
CA SER A 18 -14.27 -11.82 3.94
C SER A 18 -13.25 -11.90 2.82
N SER A 19 -13.26 -10.92 1.92
CA SER A 19 -12.17 -10.72 0.96
C SER A 19 -10.93 -10.30 1.76
N ALA A 20 -10.17 -11.27 2.25
CA ALA A 20 -8.83 -11.02 2.74
C ALA A 20 -7.98 -10.59 1.54
N TRP A 21 -7.51 -9.35 1.54
CA TRP A 21 -6.47 -8.91 0.63
C TRP A 21 -5.29 -9.84 0.83
N ALA A 22 -4.87 -10.55 -0.22
CA ALA A 22 -3.72 -11.42 -0.14
C ALA A 22 -2.51 -10.56 0.28
N ALA A 23 -1.90 -10.89 1.43
CA ALA A 23 -0.67 -10.24 1.86
C ALA A 23 0.39 -10.44 0.77
N GLY A 24 1.10 -9.37 0.40
CA GLY A 24 2.17 -9.43 -0.57
C GLY A 24 3.38 -10.21 -0.05
N ASP A 25 4.21 -10.67 -0.97
CA ASP A 25 5.48 -11.34 -0.70
C ASP A 25 6.61 -10.31 -0.59
N ALA A 26 7.12 -10.10 0.63
CA ALA A 26 8.18 -9.12 0.90
C ALA A 26 9.51 -9.47 0.22
N LYS A 27 9.83 -10.74 0.02
CA LYS A 27 11.05 -11.16 -0.69
C LYS A 27 10.96 -10.81 -2.18
N ARG A 28 9.86 -11.16 -2.82
CA ARG A 28 9.62 -10.75 -4.20
C ARG A 28 9.52 -9.23 -4.31
N GLY A 29 8.93 -8.56 -3.33
CA GLY A 29 8.89 -7.09 -3.23
C GLY A 29 10.28 -6.47 -3.18
N GLN A 30 11.22 -7.07 -2.47
CA GLN A 30 12.61 -6.65 -2.46
C GLN A 30 13.25 -6.77 -3.85
N GLU A 31 13.05 -7.87 -4.54
CA GLU A 31 13.55 -8.07 -5.91
C GLU A 31 12.99 -7.03 -6.88
N LEU A 32 11.68 -6.74 -6.78
CA LEU A 32 11.04 -5.68 -7.55
C LEU A 32 11.59 -4.30 -7.22
N TYR A 33 11.80 -4.01 -5.95
CA TYR A 33 12.38 -2.74 -5.49
C TYR A 33 13.78 -2.53 -6.06
N GLU A 34 14.64 -3.54 -5.96
CA GLU A 34 16.00 -3.51 -6.48
C GLU A 34 16.06 -3.38 -8.00
N SER A 35 15.05 -3.86 -8.72
CA SER A 35 15.01 -3.75 -10.19
C SER A 35 14.32 -2.48 -10.69
N ARG A 36 13.41 -1.87 -9.93
CA ARG A 36 12.55 -0.78 -10.42
C ARG A 36 12.67 0.53 -9.66
N CYS A 37 13.11 0.51 -8.41
CA CYS A 37 13.04 1.69 -7.54
C CYS A 37 14.42 2.29 -7.25
N ILE A 38 15.49 1.53 -7.30
CA ILE A 38 16.84 1.97 -6.90
C ILE A 38 17.49 2.95 -7.86
N ALA A 39 16.95 3.15 -9.05
CA ALA A 39 17.41 4.23 -9.92
C ALA A 39 17.20 5.61 -9.28
N CYS A 40 16.17 5.76 -8.47
CA CYS A 40 15.79 7.02 -7.83
C CYS A 40 15.80 6.96 -6.30
N HIS A 41 15.57 5.80 -5.69
CA HIS A 41 15.41 5.62 -4.26
C HIS A 41 16.47 4.71 -3.63
N SER A 42 16.67 4.88 -2.34
CA SER A 42 17.32 3.91 -1.45
C SER A 42 16.49 3.76 -0.19
N VAL A 43 16.68 2.65 0.53
CA VAL A 43 16.06 2.46 1.83
C VAL A 43 16.64 3.43 2.86
N ASP A 44 17.96 3.56 2.90
CA ASP A 44 18.73 4.21 3.95
C ASP A 44 19.04 5.69 3.70
N GLN A 45 18.91 6.17 2.47
CA GLN A 45 19.23 7.57 2.15
C GLN A 45 18.39 8.13 1.01
N SER A 46 18.16 9.44 1.09
CA SER A 46 17.50 10.19 0.01
C SER A 46 18.48 10.40 -1.16
N ARG A 47 17.93 10.29 -2.37
CA ARG A 47 18.63 10.48 -3.64
C ARG A 47 17.77 11.34 -4.56
N VAL A 48 17.43 10.88 -5.76
CA VAL A 48 16.41 11.53 -6.62
C VAL A 48 15.05 11.56 -5.93
N GLY A 49 14.68 10.44 -5.28
CA GLY A 49 13.54 10.34 -4.40
C GLY A 49 13.93 10.24 -2.93
N PRO A 50 12.97 10.39 -1.99
CA PRO A 50 13.22 10.29 -0.56
C PRO A 50 13.58 8.87 -0.13
N ALA A 51 14.31 8.74 0.98
CA ALA A 51 14.59 7.47 1.62
C ALA A 51 13.31 6.75 2.05
N HIS A 52 13.27 5.43 1.94
CA HIS A 52 12.09 4.63 2.25
C HIS A 52 12.10 3.96 3.63
N GLN A 53 13.22 3.95 4.35
CA GLN A 53 13.24 3.40 5.70
C GLN A 53 12.21 4.10 6.58
N GLY A 54 11.33 3.34 7.22
CA GLY A 54 10.27 3.87 8.05
C GLY A 54 9.12 4.54 7.30
N VAL A 55 9.00 4.34 5.98
CA VAL A 55 7.95 4.99 5.18
C VAL A 55 6.55 4.54 5.58
N PHE A 56 6.37 3.25 5.85
CA PHE A 56 5.06 2.71 6.24
C PHE A 56 4.64 3.26 7.61
N GLY A 57 3.50 3.91 7.66
CA GLY A 57 2.98 4.59 8.86
C GLY A 57 3.39 6.06 8.99
N ARG A 58 4.29 6.56 8.14
CA ARG A 58 4.73 7.95 8.15
C ARG A 58 3.83 8.83 7.28
N ARG A 59 3.69 10.09 7.67
CA ARG A 59 3.03 11.10 6.83
C ARG A 59 3.90 11.41 5.61
N ALA A 60 3.26 11.59 4.45
CA ALA A 60 3.92 11.99 3.22
C ALA A 60 4.66 13.33 3.40
N GLY A 61 5.78 13.48 2.69
CA GLY A 61 6.55 14.72 2.71
C GLY A 61 7.37 14.97 3.97
N ARG A 62 7.72 13.94 4.75
CA ARG A 62 8.33 14.08 6.09
C ARG A 62 9.73 13.52 6.26
N VAL A 63 10.38 13.05 5.21
CA VAL A 63 11.80 12.69 5.34
C VAL A 63 12.63 13.96 5.52
N ALA A 64 13.39 14.01 6.61
CA ALA A 64 14.25 15.14 6.91
C ALA A 64 15.30 15.35 5.81
N GLY A 65 15.50 16.61 5.41
CA GLY A 65 16.51 16.98 4.43
C GLY A 65 16.18 16.70 2.97
N TYR A 66 15.05 16.10 2.66
CA TYR A 66 14.62 15.89 1.28
C TYR A 66 13.78 17.08 0.77
N ASP A 67 14.07 17.53 -0.45
CA ASP A 67 13.34 18.62 -1.09
C ASP A 67 12.12 18.10 -1.83
N TYR A 68 10.98 18.08 -1.15
CA TYR A 68 9.70 17.67 -1.70
C TYR A 68 9.06 18.73 -2.59
N SER A 69 8.16 18.29 -3.50
CA SER A 69 7.21 19.20 -4.13
C SER A 69 6.33 19.91 -3.09
N ALA A 70 5.80 21.07 -3.46
CA ALA A 70 4.83 21.77 -2.61
C ALA A 70 3.61 20.87 -2.29
N ALA A 71 3.17 20.06 -3.25
CA ALA A 71 2.06 19.13 -3.07
C ALA A 71 2.35 18.07 -1.99
N LEU A 72 3.54 17.46 -1.99
CA LEU A 72 3.94 16.50 -0.97
C LEU A 72 4.10 17.15 0.41
N LYS A 73 4.69 18.34 0.47
CA LYS A 73 4.83 19.12 1.73
C LYS A 73 3.47 19.43 2.37
N ALA A 74 2.46 19.74 1.56
CA ALA A 74 1.11 20.07 2.01
C ALA A 74 0.22 18.85 2.26
N SER A 75 0.62 17.67 1.80
CA SER A 75 -0.18 16.46 1.90
C SER A 75 -0.38 16.01 3.35
N LYS A 76 -1.60 15.55 3.65
CA LYS A 76 -1.97 14.92 4.92
C LYS A 76 -2.03 13.39 4.85
N VAL A 77 -1.65 12.82 3.72
CA VAL A 77 -1.65 11.36 3.51
C VAL A 77 -0.69 10.69 4.48
N ILE A 78 -1.17 9.67 5.16
CA ILE A 78 -0.35 8.73 5.93
C ILE A 78 -0.11 7.50 5.07
N TRP A 79 1.13 7.09 4.93
CA TRP A 79 1.47 5.91 4.15
C TRP A 79 1.01 4.64 4.85
N SER A 80 0.06 3.97 4.25
CA SER A 80 -0.52 2.71 4.67
C SER A 80 -0.55 1.76 3.47
N GLU A 81 -0.97 0.53 3.68
CA GLU A 81 -1.19 -0.40 2.56
C GLU A 81 -2.10 0.21 1.48
N LYS A 82 -3.23 0.80 1.88
CA LYS A 82 -4.19 1.42 0.97
C LYS A 82 -3.61 2.63 0.24
N THR A 83 -2.95 3.54 0.95
CA THR A 83 -2.43 4.77 0.33
C THR A 83 -1.17 4.53 -0.50
N LEU A 84 -0.33 3.58 -0.12
CA LEU A 84 0.80 3.13 -0.94
C LEU A 84 0.33 2.43 -2.22
N ASP A 85 -0.73 1.62 -2.16
CA ASP A 85 -1.32 1.01 -3.36
C ASP A 85 -1.86 2.08 -4.31
N ALA A 86 -2.60 3.06 -3.79
CA ALA A 86 -3.09 4.20 -4.58
C ALA A 86 -1.94 5.03 -5.18
N TRP A 87 -0.89 5.30 -4.41
CA TRP A 87 0.29 6.03 -4.86
C TRP A 87 1.03 5.30 -5.98
N LEU A 88 1.35 4.03 -5.80
CA LEU A 88 2.04 3.23 -6.80
C LEU A 88 1.20 2.98 -8.04
N SER A 89 -0.11 2.93 -7.91
CA SER A 89 -1.04 2.81 -9.05
C SER A 89 -1.07 4.06 -9.92
N ASN A 90 -1.14 5.23 -9.30
CA ASN A 90 -1.11 6.52 -10.00
C ASN A 90 -0.77 7.65 -9.01
N PRO A 91 0.51 8.03 -8.92
CA PRO A 91 0.94 9.08 -7.99
C PRO A 91 0.22 10.41 -8.18
N GLU A 92 0.03 10.83 -9.42
CA GLU A 92 -0.60 12.11 -9.75
C GLU A 92 -2.09 12.16 -9.36
N ARG A 93 -2.77 11.03 -9.41
CA ARG A 93 -4.17 10.95 -8.96
C ARG A 93 -4.29 11.09 -7.45
N LEU A 94 -3.36 10.51 -6.68
CA LEU A 94 -3.40 10.59 -5.23
C LEU A 94 -2.99 11.97 -4.72
N ILE A 95 -1.89 12.51 -5.23
CA ILE A 95 -1.34 13.80 -4.81
C ILE A 95 -0.98 14.62 -6.07
N PRO A 96 -1.95 15.34 -6.65
CA PRO A 96 -1.69 16.17 -7.84
C PRO A 96 -0.56 17.19 -7.60
N GLY A 97 0.35 17.30 -8.54
CA GLY A 97 1.52 18.20 -8.45
C GLY A 97 2.75 17.56 -7.84
N GLN A 98 2.73 16.25 -7.59
CA GLN A 98 3.87 15.47 -7.13
C GLN A 98 4.94 15.32 -8.25
N LYS A 99 6.15 14.87 -7.88
CA LYS A 99 7.29 14.79 -8.81
C LYS A 99 7.61 13.39 -9.33
N MET A 100 7.08 12.33 -8.71
CA MET A 100 7.38 10.96 -9.09
C MET A 100 6.63 10.55 -10.36
N GLY A 101 7.35 10.46 -11.49
CA GLY A 101 6.79 10.10 -12.80
C GLY A 101 6.71 8.59 -13.07
N TYR A 102 6.72 7.76 -12.02
CA TYR A 102 6.74 6.31 -12.13
C TYR A 102 5.49 5.69 -11.48
N LEU A 103 4.96 4.65 -12.08
CA LEU A 103 3.83 3.89 -11.55
C LEU A 103 4.02 2.38 -11.75
N VAL A 104 3.30 1.59 -10.98
CA VAL A 104 3.29 0.13 -11.02
C VAL A 104 1.88 -0.32 -11.38
N SER A 105 1.67 -0.74 -12.63
CA SER A 105 0.33 -1.11 -13.13
C SER A 105 -0.19 -2.42 -12.57
N ASP A 106 0.67 -3.39 -12.32
CA ASP A 106 0.29 -4.70 -11.82
C ASP A 106 -0.01 -4.68 -10.32
N ALA A 107 -1.21 -5.11 -9.93
CA ALA A 107 -1.66 -5.08 -8.55
C ALA A 107 -0.89 -6.04 -7.63
N ALA A 108 -0.47 -7.20 -8.13
CA ALA A 108 0.33 -8.15 -7.37
C ALA A 108 1.74 -7.60 -7.10
N ASP A 109 2.34 -6.94 -8.09
CA ASP A 109 3.63 -6.27 -7.91
C ASP A 109 3.53 -5.15 -6.86
N ARG A 110 2.46 -4.36 -6.87
CA ARG A 110 2.22 -3.35 -5.83
C ARG A 110 2.12 -3.96 -4.44
N ALA A 111 1.35 -5.03 -4.30
CA ALA A 111 1.20 -5.73 -3.02
C ALA A 111 2.54 -6.24 -2.47
N ASP A 112 3.38 -6.81 -3.32
CA ASP A 112 4.70 -7.30 -2.94
C ASP A 112 5.65 -6.16 -2.57
N LEU A 113 5.67 -5.08 -3.34
CA LEU A 113 6.45 -3.87 -3.02
C LEU A 113 6.02 -3.27 -1.68
N ILE A 114 4.73 -3.18 -1.40
CA ILE A 114 4.20 -2.67 -0.14
C ILE A 114 4.61 -3.56 1.04
N ALA A 115 4.58 -4.89 0.86
CA ALA A 115 5.06 -5.82 1.87
C ALA A 115 6.55 -5.60 2.21
N TYR A 116 7.37 -5.33 1.19
CA TYR A 116 8.77 -4.98 1.40
C TYR A 116 8.95 -3.63 2.10
N LEU A 117 8.23 -2.60 1.68
CA LEU A 117 8.27 -1.28 2.31
C LEU A 117 7.84 -1.34 3.79
N ARG A 118 6.87 -2.20 4.11
CA ARG A 118 6.48 -2.48 5.50
C ARG A 118 7.60 -3.15 6.28
N LYS A 119 8.31 -4.10 5.68
CA LYS A 119 9.45 -4.79 6.29
C LYS A 119 10.60 -3.84 6.65
N VAL A 120 10.87 -2.83 5.81
CA VAL A 120 11.89 -1.81 6.08
C VAL A 120 11.40 -0.65 6.95
N SER A 121 10.21 -0.79 7.49
CA SER A 121 9.57 0.17 8.39
C SER A 121 9.19 -0.51 9.71
N PRO A 122 10.17 -0.89 10.53
CA PRO A 122 9.88 -1.54 11.80
C PRO A 122 9.08 -0.61 12.72
N PRO A 123 8.27 -1.17 13.66
CA PRO A 123 7.48 -0.41 14.61
C PRO A 123 8.34 0.41 15.57
#